data_e95c2eb6ef218f79e6550aa64d6e751f
#
_entry.id   e95c2eb6ef218f79e6550aa64d6e751f
#
_cell.length_a   1.000
_cell.length_b   1.000
_cell.length_c   1.000
_cell.angle_alpha   90.00
_cell.angle_beta   90.00
_cell.angle_gamma   90.00
#
_symmetry.space_group_name_H-M   'P 1'
#
loop_
_entity.id
_entity.type
_entity.pdbx_description
1 polymer ?
#
loop_
_entity_poly.entity_id
_entity_poly.type
_entity_poly.pdbx_seq_one_letter_code
_entity_poly.pdbx_strand_id
1 'polypeptide(L)'
;MKITDHIHALRMPFHVEDPSGNRIPRFVYVYIICGKQICLIDSGTKSSEMEIFGYLERLGRRPEEISLLILTHSHPDHIGAAQAVQRASGCTVAAHAAERAWIEDVNLQFEKRPIPGFHSLVEGSVHVDRILEENDIVNVGNSLNLMVLHTPGHSSGSISLYLEREGALFSADAIPVVGEMPIWEDPAASIKSIEKLLALEGIQVLLSAWDDPREGEEAYRKMEESKRYLQSIHETVLKVGADPDLDLMVLSQRVVRELGLPEAMANPLTARTFQSSLRSGITAK
;
A
#
# COMPACT_ATOMS: atom_id res chain seq x y z
N MET A 1 -2.01 -14.99 -10.57
CA MET A 1 -1.45 -16.23 -9.94
C MET A 1 -2.43 -16.67 -8.86
N LYS A 2 -2.73 -17.98 -8.77
CA LYS A 2 -3.55 -18.54 -7.67
C LYS A 2 -2.65 -18.73 -6.43
N ILE A 3 -3.07 -18.21 -5.30
CA ILE A 3 -2.38 -18.34 -4.00
C ILE A 3 -3.01 -19.48 -3.20
N THR A 4 -4.34 -19.43 -3.01
CA THR A 4 -5.13 -20.49 -2.35
C THR A 4 -6.33 -20.85 -3.22
N ASP A 5 -7.28 -21.61 -2.70
CA ASP A 5 -8.51 -21.90 -3.46
C ASP A 5 -9.40 -20.67 -3.63
N HIS A 6 -9.26 -19.67 -2.77
CA HIS A 6 -10.06 -18.45 -2.81
C HIS A 6 -9.26 -17.20 -3.16
N ILE A 7 -7.93 -17.19 -2.97
CA ILE A 7 -7.10 -15.99 -3.13
C ILE A 7 -6.32 -16.07 -4.43
N HIS A 8 -6.39 -14.99 -5.20
CA HIS A 8 -5.59 -14.79 -6.40
C HIS A 8 -4.84 -13.45 -6.30
N ALA A 9 -3.58 -13.44 -6.74
CA ALA A 9 -2.74 -12.26 -6.84
C ALA A 9 -2.55 -11.87 -8.31
N LEU A 10 -2.78 -10.62 -8.63
CA LEU A 10 -2.52 -10.04 -9.95
C LEU A 10 -1.41 -9.01 -9.83
N ARG A 11 -0.31 -9.26 -10.54
CA ARG A 11 0.82 -8.35 -10.61
C ARG A 11 0.56 -7.35 -11.73
N MET A 12 0.30 -6.08 -11.36
CA MET A 12 -0.03 -5.00 -12.28
C MET A 12 1.22 -4.19 -12.62
N PRO A 13 1.82 -4.35 -13.80
CA PRO A 13 2.98 -3.58 -14.19
C PRO A 13 2.57 -2.16 -14.59
N PHE A 14 3.37 -1.19 -14.18
CA PHE A 14 3.24 0.20 -14.60
C PHE A 14 4.61 0.87 -14.70
N HIS A 15 4.64 2.15 -15.06
CA HIS A 15 5.88 2.91 -15.14
C HIS A 15 5.70 4.23 -14.39
N VAL A 16 6.76 4.63 -13.72
CA VAL A 16 6.91 6.00 -13.21
C VAL A 16 8.02 6.69 -14.00
N GLU A 17 7.95 8.01 -14.11
CA GLU A 17 8.99 8.79 -14.74
C GLU A 17 9.91 9.39 -13.69
N ASP A 18 11.21 9.27 -13.90
CA ASP A 18 12.20 9.97 -13.10
C ASP A 18 12.27 11.46 -13.50
N PRO A 19 12.95 12.32 -12.73
CA PRO A 19 13.11 13.74 -13.09
C PRO A 19 13.80 13.99 -14.43
N SER A 20 14.49 13.00 -15.00
CA SER A 20 15.15 13.05 -16.31
C SER A 20 14.23 12.57 -17.44
N GLY A 21 12.98 12.13 -17.14
CA GLY A 21 12.02 11.60 -18.10
C GLY A 21 12.23 10.12 -18.45
N ASN A 22 13.11 9.41 -17.74
CA ASN A 22 13.26 7.98 -17.98
C ASN A 22 12.10 7.21 -17.36
N ARG A 23 11.58 6.22 -18.11
CA ARG A 23 10.52 5.33 -17.61
C ARG A 23 11.12 4.22 -16.77
N ILE A 24 10.78 4.21 -15.49
CA ILE A 24 11.20 3.20 -14.52
C ILE A 24 10.07 2.19 -14.37
N PRO A 25 10.29 0.90 -14.69
CA PRO A 25 9.26 -0.13 -14.50
C PRO A 25 8.99 -0.35 -13.02
N ARG A 26 7.72 -0.45 -12.68
CA ARG A 26 7.18 -0.76 -11.36
C ARG A 26 6.06 -1.79 -11.51
N PHE A 27 5.61 -2.31 -10.40
CA PHE A 27 4.40 -3.12 -10.32
C PHE A 27 3.73 -2.89 -8.97
N VAL A 28 2.47 -3.26 -8.88
CA VAL A 28 1.74 -3.37 -7.62
C VAL A 28 0.87 -4.62 -7.68
N TYR A 29 0.65 -5.28 -6.55
CA TYR A 29 -0.29 -6.39 -6.48
C TYR A 29 -1.70 -5.90 -6.17
N VAL A 30 -2.66 -6.44 -6.91
CA VAL A 30 -4.10 -6.42 -6.61
C VAL A 30 -4.49 -7.84 -6.21
N TYR A 31 -5.29 -7.97 -5.18
CA TYR A 31 -5.74 -9.30 -4.74
C TYR A 31 -7.23 -9.49 -4.97
N ILE A 32 -7.58 -10.69 -5.39
CA ILE A 32 -8.96 -11.11 -5.65
C ILE A 32 -9.30 -12.23 -4.68
N ILE A 33 -10.36 -12.06 -3.90
CA ILE A 33 -10.91 -13.12 -3.06
C ILE A 33 -12.19 -13.62 -3.73
N CYS A 34 -12.13 -14.88 -4.20
CA CYS A 34 -13.20 -15.55 -4.92
C CYS A 34 -14.05 -16.38 -3.96
N GLY A 35 -15.18 -15.84 -3.54
CA GLY A 35 -16.23 -16.56 -2.84
C GLY A 35 -17.48 -16.73 -3.73
N LYS A 36 -18.66 -16.76 -3.11
CA LYS A 36 -19.94 -16.63 -3.82
C LYS A 36 -19.99 -15.36 -4.64
N GLN A 37 -19.49 -14.28 -4.08
CA GLN A 37 -19.21 -13.01 -4.73
C GLN A 37 -17.69 -12.78 -4.72
N ILE A 38 -17.25 -11.72 -5.36
CA ILE A 38 -15.84 -11.36 -5.46
C ILE A 38 -15.58 -10.14 -4.61
N CYS A 39 -14.51 -10.19 -3.81
CA CYS A 39 -13.93 -9.03 -3.14
C CYS A 39 -12.57 -8.72 -3.80
N LEU A 40 -12.36 -7.46 -4.15
CA LEU A 40 -11.05 -6.94 -4.54
C LEU A 40 -10.39 -6.25 -3.36
N ILE A 41 -9.09 -6.40 -3.22
CA ILE A 41 -8.23 -5.58 -2.37
C ILE A 41 -7.33 -4.78 -3.30
N ASP A 42 -7.52 -3.48 -3.28
CA ASP A 42 -6.96 -2.47 -4.17
C ASP A 42 -7.38 -2.65 -5.65
N SER A 43 -7.00 -1.71 -6.49
CA SER A 43 -7.42 -1.67 -7.90
C SER A 43 -6.25 -1.48 -8.88
N GLY A 44 -5.02 -1.32 -8.37
CA GLY A 44 -3.88 -0.99 -9.22
C GLY A 44 -3.90 0.46 -9.72
N THR A 45 -3.17 0.70 -10.79
CA THR A 45 -3.15 2.00 -11.49
C THR A 45 -4.30 2.08 -12.50
N LYS A 46 -4.49 3.26 -13.07
CA LYS A 46 -5.41 3.50 -14.21
C LYS A 46 -5.24 2.41 -15.28
N SER A 47 -6.34 1.91 -15.81
CA SER A 47 -6.45 0.83 -16.80
C SER A 47 -6.14 -0.58 -16.26
N SER A 48 -5.84 -0.75 -14.97
CA SER A 48 -5.67 -2.10 -14.37
C SER A 48 -6.97 -2.90 -14.35
N GLU A 49 -8.14 -2.27 -14.44
CA GLU A 49 -9.43 -2.96 -14.54
C GLU A 49 -9.50 -3.91 -15.73
N MET A 50 -8.81 -3.61 -16.82
CA MET A 50 -8.76 -4.47 -18.00
C MET A 50 -8.14 -5.84 -17.67
N GLU A 51 -7.03 -5.85 -16.94
CA GLU A 51 -6.38 -7.10 -16.52
C GLU A 51 -7.20 -7.81 -15.44
N ILE A 52 -7.81 -7.07 -14.51
CA ILE A 52 -8.71 -7.64 -13.49
C ILE A 52 -9.88 -8.36 -14.17
N PHE A 53 -10.58 -7.68 -15.08
CA PHE A 53 -11.74 -8.25 -15.77
C PHE A 53 -11.35 -9.43 -16.69
N GLY A 54 -10.25 -9.29 -17.43
CA GLY A 54 -9.73 -10.40 -18.25
C GLY A 54 -9.30 -11.61 -17.40
N TYR A 55 -8.82 -11.38 -16.17
CA TYR A 55 -8.53 -12.48 -15.25
C TYR A 55 -9.80 -13.15 -14.74
N LEU A 56 -10.83 -12.38 -14.37
CA LEU A 56 -12.13 -12.92 -13.97
C LEU A 56 -12.78 -13.73 -15.07
N GLU A 57 -12.71 -13.26 -16.32
CA GLU A 57 -13.24 -14.00 -17.48
C GLU A 57 -12.54 -15.37 -17.63
N ARG A 58 -11.21 -15.45 -17.46
CA ARG A 58 -10.47 -16.73 -17.46
C ARG A 58 -10.90 -17.68 -16.34
N LEU A 59 -11.45 -17.14 -15.22
CA LEU A 59 -12.05 -17.93 -14.14
C LEU A 59 -13.52 -18.26 -14.38
N GLY A 60 -14.11 -17.88 -15.53
CA GLY A 60 -15.54 -18.02 -15.82
C GLY A 60 -16.42 -17.09 -14.98
N ARG A 61 -15.86 -15.97 -14.49
CA ARG A 61 -16.53 -14.98 -13.66
C ARG A 61 -16.69 -13.66 -14.44
N ARG A 62 -17.54 -12.78 -13.95
CA ARG A 62 -17.86 -11.50 -14.60
C ARG A 62 -17.59 -10.33 -13.66
N PRO A 63 -17.31 -9.13 -14.19
CA PRO A 63 -17.08 -7.92 -13.38
C PRO A 63 -18.26 -7.60 -12.43
N GLU A 64 -19.51 -7.86 -12.85
CA GLU A 64 -20.71 -7.61 -12.04
C GLU A 64 -20.80 -8.51 -10.79
N GLU A 65 -19.97 -9.53 -10.69
CA GLU A 65 -19.87 -10.38 -9.51
C GLU A 65 -18.95 -9.80 -8.42
N ILE A 66 -18.19 -8.72 -8.75
CA ILE A 66 -17.45 -7.95 -7.76
C ILE A 66 -18.49 -7.20 -6.90
N SER A 67 -18.61 -7.57 -5.65
CA SER A 67 -19.54 -6.94 -4.71
C SER A 67 -18.88 -5.95 -3.77
N LEU A 68 -17.55 -6.07 -3.60
CA LEU A 68 -16.78 -5.26 -2.67
C LEU A 68 -15.40 -4.94 -3.25
N LEU A 69 -15.00 -3.67 -3.18
CA LEU A 69 -13.66 -3.18 -3.39
C LEU A 69 -13.16 -2.55 -2.10
N ILE A 70 -12.15 -3.13 -1.48
CA ILE A 70 -11.47 -2.56 -0.31
C ILE A 70 -10.23 -1.83 -0.81
N LEU A 71 -10.17 -0.54 -0.54
CA LEU A 71 -8.99 0.29 -0.79
C LEU A 71 -8.18 0.40 0.49
N THR A 72 -6.97 -0.15 0.48
CA THR A 72 -6.11 -0.21 1.67
C THR A 72 -5.62 1.16 2.09
N HIS A 73 -5.39 2.04 1.14
CA HIS A 73 -5.07 3.45 1.32
C HIS A 73 -5.25 4.21 0.00
N SER A 74 -5.02 5.52 0.00
CA SER A 74 -5.39 6.40 -1.12
C SER A 74 -4.31 6.61 -2.18
N HIS A 75 -3.15 5.93 -2.14
CA HIS A 75 -2.12 6.18 -3.13
C HIS A 75 -2.55 5.76 -4.54
N PRO A 76 -2.04 6.47 -5.59
CA PRO A 76 -2.49 6.32 -6.97
C PRO A 76 -2.41 4.90 -7.55
N ASP A 77 -1.45 4.11 -7.11
CA ASP A 77 -1.24 2.74 -7.55
C ASP A 77 -2.14 1.71 -6.84
N HIS A 78 -2.92 2.17 -5.85
CA HIS A 78 -3.93 1.38 -5.16
C HIS A 78 -5.36 1.74 -5.58
N ILE A 79 -5.62 3.03 -5.82
CA ILE A 79 -6.95 3.52 -6.17
C ILE A 79 -7.16 3.78 -7.67
N GLY A 80 -6.13 3.60 -8.48
CA GLY A 80 -6.06 4.11 -9.85
C GLY A 80 -7.19 3.66 -10.77
N ALA A 81 -7.62 2.40 -10.69
CA ALA A 81 -8.73 1.87 -11.48
C ALA A 81 -10.04 1.75 -10.68
N ALA A 82 -10.10 2.25 -9.43
CA ALA A 82 -11.26 2.07 -8.56
C ALA A 82 -12.57 2.60 -9.19
N GLN A 83 -12.50 3.75 -9.87
CA GLN A 83 -13.67 4.33 -10.55
C GLN A 83 -14.17 3.43 -11.68
N ALA A 84 -13.28 2.86 -12.50
CA ALA A 84 -13.66 1.95 -13.59
C ALA A 84 -14.25 0.64 -13.03
N VAL A 85 -13.64 0.08 -11.98
CA VAL A 85 -14.14 -1.10 -11.30
C VAL A 85 -15.53 -0.87 -10.74
N GLN A 86 -15.75 0.22 -9.98
CA GLN A 86 -17.06 0.54 -9.42
C GLN A 86 -18.12 0.77 -10.51
N ARG A 87 -17.75 1.48 -11.58
CA ARG A 87 -18.69 1.75 -12.71
C ARG A 87 -19.13 0.46 -13.41
N ALA A 88 -18.23 -0.50 -13.58
CA ALA A 88 -18.53 -1.75 -14.26
C ALA A 88 -19.32 -2.75 -13.39
N SER A 89 -19.02 -2.78 -12.09
CA SER A 89 -19.56 -3.80 -11.18
C SER A 89 -20.74 -3.30 -10.32
N GLY A 90 -20.79 -2.00 -10.03
CA GLY A 90 -21.69 -1.44 -9.02
C GLY A 90 -21.30 -1.84 -7.60
N CYS A 91 -20.05 -2.25 -7.37
CA CYS A 91 -19.59 -2.74 -6.06
C CYS A 91 -19.62 -1.64 -5.00
N THR A 92 -19.74 -2.06 -3.74
CA THR A 92 -19.48 -1.22 -2.57
C THR A 92 -17.97 -0.93 -2.51
N VAL A 93 -17.59 0.34 -2.34
CA VAL A 93 -16.22 0.74 -2.08
C VAL A 93 -16.04 0.99 -0.58
N ALA A 94 -15.02 0.36 0.00
CA ALA A 94 -14.72 0.45 1.42
C ALA A 94 -13.28 0.93 1.65
N ALA A 95 -13.08 1.82 2.61
CA ALA A 95 -11.77 2.33 3.01
C ALA A 95 -11.79 2.85 4.44
N HIS A 96 -10.63 3.12 5.02
CA HIS A 96 -10.55 3.79 6.32
C HIS A 96 -10.95 5.28 6.21
N ALA A 97 -11.57 5.81 7.27
CA ALA A 97 -12.09 7.19 7.29
C ALA A 97 -11.03 8.25 6.93
N ALA A 98 -9.78 8.06 7.36
CA ALA A 98 -8.70 9.02 7.11
C ALA A 98 -8.27 9.11 5.63
N GLU A 99 -8.58 8.09 4.82
CA GLU A 99 -8.28 8.06 3.37
C GLU A 99 -9.41 8.62 2.51
N ARG A 100 -10.62 8.70 3.07
CA ARG A 100 -11.85 9.01 2.34
C ARG A 100 -11.74 10.29 1.51
N ALA A 101 -11.27 11.38 2.12
CA ALA A 101 -11.20 12.68 1.44
C ALA A 101 -10.29 12.65 0.19
N TRP A 102 -9.22 11.86 0.23
CA TRP A 102 -8.27 11.69 -0.86
C TRP A 102 -8.81 10.79 -1.98
N ILE A 103 -9.61 9.78 -1.62
CA ILE A 103 -10.27 8.86 -2.57
C ILE A 103 -11.44 9.56 -3.27
N GLU A 104 -12.23 10.35 -2.54
CA GLU A 104 -13.39 11.07 -3.06
C GLU A 104 -13.04 12.35 -3.82
N ASP A 105 -11.81 12.88 -3.63
CA ASP A 105 -11.30 14.03 -4.38
C ASP A 105 -9.81 13.85 -4.74
N VAL A 106 -9.58 13.20 -5.88
CA VAL A 106 -8.21 12.97 -6.37
C VAL A 106 -7.51 14.25 -6.83
N ASN A 107 -8.24 15.33 -7.13
CA ASN A 107 -7.65 16.62 -7.45
C ASN A 107 -7.12 17.29 -6.18
N LEU A 108 -7.87 17.22 -5.07
CA LEU A 108 -7.40 17.65 -3.77
C LEU A 108 -6.14 16.87 -3.35
N GLN A 109 -6.13 15.55 -3.58
CA GLN A 109 -4.96 14.73 -3.32
C GLN A 109 -3.75 15.22 -4.12
N PHE A 110 -3.91 15.45 -5.43
CA PHE A 110 -2.83 15.96 -6.27
C PHE A 110 -2.36 17.35 -5.84
N GLU A 111 -3.27 18.25 -5.48
CA GLU A 111 -2.93 19.60 -4.99
C GLU A 111 -2.06 19.55 -3.74
N LYS A 112 -2.42 18.70 -2.76
CA LYS A 112 -1.73 18.59 -1.49
C LYS A 112 -0.48 17.71 -1.54
N ARG A 113 -0.48 16.74 -2.44
CA ARG A 113 0.57 15.71 -2.56
C ARG A 113 0.92 15.46 -4.03
N PRO A 114 1.45 16.48 -4.73
CA PRO A 114 1.78 16.34 -6.14
C PRO A 114 2.91 15.30 -6.32
N ILE A 115 2.67 14.35 -7.23
CA ILE A 115 3.67 13.41 -7.73
C ILE A 115 3.70 13.46 -9.25
N PRO A 116 4.85 13.25 -9.90
CA PRO A 116 4.94 13.16 -11.34
C PRO A 116 4.02 12.06 -11.89
N GLY A 117 3.31 12.36 -12.99
CA GLY A 117 2.46 11.36 -13.63
C GLY A 117 1.17 11.00 -12.89
N PHE A 118 0.78 11.68 -11.82
CA PHE A 118 -0.42 11.36 -11.02
C PHE A 118 -1.65 11.03 -11.85
N HIS A 119 -2.03 11.89 -12.78
CA HIS A 119 -3.23 11.71 -13.62
C HIS A 119 -3.10 10.57 -14.66
N SER A 120 -1.88 10.08 -14.90
CA SER A 120 -1.68 8.87 -15.70
C SER A 120 -1.83 7.59 -14.86
N LEU A 121 -1.79 7.70 -13.52
CA LEU A 121 -1.93 6.59 -12.59
C LEU A 121 -3.35 6.45 -12.03
N VAL A 122 -4.16 7.52 -12.02
CA VAL A 122 -5.52 7.52 -11.44
C VAL A 122 -6.53 7.91 -12.51
N GLU A 123 -7.63 7.15 -12.61
CA GLU A 123 -8.70 7.45 -13.55
C GLU A 123 -9.57 8.61 -13.05
N GLY A 124 -9.96 8.59 -11.77
CA GLY A 124 -10.80 9.60 -11.15
C GLY A 124 -11.21 9.23 -9.74
N SER A 125 -11.99 10.11 -9.14
CA SER A 125 -12.54 9.95 -7.80
C SER A 125 -13.60 8.84 -7.75
N VAL A 126 -13.72 8.20 -6.60
CA VAL A 126 -14.75 7.21 -6.32
C VAL A 126 -15.35 7.47 -4.94
N HIS A 127 -16.66 7.26 -4.78
CA HIS A 127 -17.31 7.41 -3.49
C HIS A 127 -16.98 6.25 -2.55
N VAL A 128 -16.67 6.54 -1.29
CA VAL A 128 -16.46 5.54 -0.25
C VAL A 128 -17.78 5.26 0.46
N ASP A 129 -18.39 4.13 0.12
CA ASP A 129 -19.70 3.72 0.61
C ASP A 129 -19.65 3.21 2.06
N ARG A 130 -18.51 2.60 2.44
CA ARG A 130 -18.35 1.96 3.75
C ARG A 130 -17.02 2.37 4.39
N ILE A 131 -17.09 2.86 5.63
CA ILE A 131 -15.89 3.10 6.45
C ILE A 131 -15.51 1.81 7.14
N LEU A 132 -14.20 1.53 7.15
CA LEU A 132 -13.57 0.41 7.84
C LEU A 132 -12.72 0.92 8.99
N GLU A 133 -12.85 0.27 10.15
CA GLU A 133 -12.12 0.61 11.37
C GLU A 133 -11.37 -0.62 11.91
N GLU A 134 -10.47 -0.39 12.85
CA GLU A 134 -9.73 -1.44 13.56
C GLU A 134 -10.66 -2.51 14.11
N ASN A 135 -10.34 -3.79 13.88
CA ASN A 135 -11.10 -4.98 14.29
C ASN A 135 -12.47 -5.17 13.62
N ASP A 136 -12.82 -4.39 12.61
CA ASP A 136 -13.99 -4.69 11.79
C ASP A 136 -13.84 -6.07 11.14
N ILE A 137 -14.94 -6.82 11.09
CA ILE A 137 -15.01 -8.07 10.35
C ILE A 137 -15.83 -7.86 9.07
N VAL A 138 -15.17 -8.06 7.95
CA VAL A 138 -15.77 -7.96 6.62
C VAL A 138 -16.03 -9.36 6.08
N ASN A 139 -17.30 -9.77 6.04
CA ASN A 139 -17.68 -11.05 5.44
C ASN A 139 -17.70 -10.93 3.91
N VAL A 140 -16.89 -11.74 3.24
CA VAL A 140 -16.78 -11.77 1.77
C VAL A 140 -17.44 -13.02 1.16
N GLY A 141 -18.33 -13.65 1.92
CA GLY A 141 -19.04 -14.87 1.52
C GLY A 141 -18.29 -16.16 1.87
N ASN A 142 -18.96 -17.31 1.77
CA ASN A 142 -18.37 -18.65 2.01
C ASN A 142 -17.69 -18.80 3.38
N SER A 143 -18.15 -18.08 4.41
CA SER A 143 -17.49 -18.00 5.73
C SER A 143 -16.05 -17.46 5.68
N LEU A 144 -15.73 -16.68 4.64
CA LEU A 144 -14.47 -15.94 4.56
C LEU A 144 -14.68 -14.58 5.23
N ASN A 145 -13.99 -14.39 6.34
CA ASN A 145 -14.05 -13.17 7.14
C ASN A 145 -12.68 -12.50 7.13
N LEU A 146 -12.63 -11.29 6.61
CA LEU A 146 -11.45 -10.41 6.67
C LEU A 146 -11.52 -9.58 7.96
N MET A 147 -10.54 -9.70 8.80
CA MET A 147 -10.33 -8.79 9.92
C MET A 147 -9.54 -7.57 9.45
N VAL A 148 -10.04 -6.39 9.73
CA VAL A 148 -9.40 -5.12 9.41
C VAL A 148 -8.41 -4.78 10.52
N LEU A 149 -7.19 -4.44 10.14
CA LEU A 149 -6.11 -4.00 11.01
C LEU A 149 -5.69 -2.60 10.57
N HIS A 150 -5.92 -1.59 11.40
CA HIS A 150 -5.42 -0.25 11.13
C HIS A 150 -3.90 -0.24 11.28
N THR A 151 -3.19 -0.03 10.20
CA THR A 151 -1.72 -0.05 10.10
C THR A 151 -1.18 1.29 9.58
N PRO A 152 -1.39 2.39 10.34
CA PRO A 152 -0.96 3.71 9.94
C PRO A 152 0.56 3.82 9.89
N GLY A 153 1.02 4.82 9.16
CA GLY A 153 2.43 5.19 9.08
C GLY A 153 2.88 5.41 7.64
N HIS A 154 2.60 4.49 6.73
CA HIS A 154 2.76 4.71 5.29
C HIS A 154 1.79 5.84 4.82
N SER A 155 0.52 5.72 5.17
CA SER A 155 -0.44 6.82 5.22
C SER A 155 -1.23 6.76 6.54
N SER A 156 -1.95 7.82 6.86
CA SER A 156 -2.66 7.95 8.16
C SER A 156 -3.81 6.95 8.30
N GLY A 157 -4.43 6.54 7.21
CA GLY A 157 -5.55 5.61 7.17
C GLY A 157 -5.22 4.25 6.54
N SER A 158 -3.93 3.91 6.38
CA SER A 158 -3.54 2.59 5.85
C SER A 158 -4.11 1.47 6.70
N ILE A 159 -4.68 0.47 6.02
CA ILE A 159 -5.17 -0.77 6.64
C ILE A 159 -4.51 -1.99 6.03
N SER A 160 -4.31 -3.01 6.85
CA SER A 160 -4.01 -4.38 6.45
C SER A 160 -5.22 -5.26 6.71
N LEU A 161 -5.31 -6.40 6.05
CA LEU A 161 -6.45 -7.30 6.17
C LEU A 161 -5.94 -8.71 6.48
N TYR A 162 -6.58 -9.39 7.43
CA TYR A 162 -6.22 -10.76 7.77
C TYR A 162 -7.39 -11.71 7.53
N LEU A 163 -7.20 -12.67 6.63
CA LEU A 163 -8.13 -13.77 6.37
C LEU A 163 -7.72 -14.98 7.19
N GLU A 164 -8.21 -15.06 8.43
CA GLU A 164 -7.80 -16.04 9.43
C GLU A 164 -7.94 -17.48 8.91
N ARG A 165 -9.06 -17.80 8.25
CA ARG A 165 -9.32 -19.15 7.71
C ARG A 165 -8.22 -19.68 6.81
N GLU A 166 -7.52 -18.81 6.09
CA GLU A 166 -6.45 -19.17 5.15
C GLU A 166 -5.07 -18.73 5.64
N GLY A 167 -5.00 -18.12 6.82
CA GLY A 167 -3.75 -17.56 7.34
C GLY A 167 -3.14 -16.50 6.42
N ALA A 168 -3.96 -15.80 5.64
CA ALA A 168 -3.48 -14.83 4.65
C ALA A 168 -3.51 -13.41 5.18
N LEU A 169 -2.34 -12.79 5.26
CA LEU A 169 -2.16 -11.39 5.66
C LEU A 169 -1.90 -10.52 4.42
N PHE A 170 -2.86 -9.66 4.09
CA PHE A 170 -2.71 -8.61 3.06
C PHE A 170 -2.18 -7.35 3.75
N SER A 171 -0.91 -7.08 3.59
CA SER A 171 -0.25 -5.97 4.30
C SER A 171 -0.24 -4.66 3.53
N ALA A 172 -0.66 -4.64 2.27
CA ALA A 172 -0.49 -3.48 1.39
C ALA A 172 0.96 -2.92 1.49
N ASP A 173 1.11 -1.63 1.77
CA ASP A 173 2.39 -0.92 1.88
C ASP A 173 2.93 -0.85 3.32
N ALA A 174 2.27 -1.51 4.28
CA ALA A 174 2.74 -1.51 5.67
C ALA A 174 4.09 -2.24 5.84
N ILE A 175 4.44 -3.16 4.92
CA ILE A 175 5.69 -3.91 4.94
C ILE A 175 6.59 -3.42 3.80
N PRO A 176 7.56 -2.53 4.06
CA PRO A 176 8.46 -2.01 3.04
C PRO A 176 9.43 -3.08 2.51
N VAL A 177 9.81 -2.95 1.24
CA VAL A 177 10.78 -3.83 0.60
C VAL A 177 12.19 -3.38 0.97
N VAL A 178 12.98 -4.30 1.54
CA VAL A 178 14.39 -4.02 1.89
C VAL A 178 15.19 -3.71 0.62
N GLY A 179 15.95 -2.61 0.65
CA GLY A 179 16.73 -2.13 -0.50
C GLY A 179 15.98 -1.13 -1.40
N GLU A 180 14.66 -0.99 -1.25
CA GLU A 180 13.87 0.08 -1.86
C GLU A 180 13.71 1.24 -0.86
N MET A 181 13.43 2.45 -1.35
CA MET A 181 13.18 3.58 -0.45
C MET A 181 11.67 3.62 -0.08
N PRO A 182 11.31 3.28 1.16
CA PRO A 182 9.92 3.33 1.59
C PRO A 182 9.44 4.77 1.74
N ILE A 183 8.14 4.96 1.55
CA ILE A 183 7.44 6.21 1.79
C ILE A 183 6.64 6.06 3.07
N TRP A 184 6.67 7.07 3.94
CA TRP A 184 5.84 7.12 5.14
C TRP A 184 5.50 8.57 5.52
N GLU A 185 4.38 8.71 6.22
CA GLU A 185 3.95 9.96 6.86
C GLU A 185 4.40 10.01 8.32
N ASP A 186 4.46 8.82 8.97
CA ASP A 186 4.92 8.65 10.36
C ASP A 186 5.72 7.35 10.51
N PRO A 187 7.06 7.44 10.68
CA PRO A 187 7.90 6.25 10.83
C PRO A 187 7.66 5.49 12.13
N ALA A 188 7.30 6.19 13.22
CA ALA A 188 7.03 5.54 14.50
C ALA A 188 5.72 4.73 14.45
N ALA A 189 4.70 5.28 13.78
CA ALA A 189 3.46 4.56 13.50
C ALA A 189 3.71 3.37 12.58
N SER A 190 4.53 3.52 11.54
CA SER A 190 4.90 2.41 10.64
C SER A 190 5.57 1.26 11.39
N ILE A 191 6.54 1.55 12.27
CA ILE A 191 7.22 0.53 13.09
C ILE A 191 6.21 -0.20 13.98
N LYS A 192 5.34 0.53 14.69
CA LYS A 192 4.30 -0.05 15.53
C LYS A 192 3.30 -0.89 14.73
N SER A 193 2.98 -0.48 13.51
CA SER A 193 2.12 -1.24 12.61
C SER A 193 2.75 -2.56 12.22
N ILE A 194 4.05 -2.59 11.89
CA ILE A 194 4.76 -3.85 11.61
C ILE A 194 4.81 -4.73 12.86
N GLU A 195 5.05 -4.16 14.05
CA GLU A 195 5.03 -4.91 15.32
C GLU A 195 3.66 -5.53 15.60
N LYS A 196 2.56 -4.80 15.33
CA LYS A 196 1.20 -5.34 15.41
C LYS A 196 1.02 -6.53 14.47
N LEU A 197 1.47 -6.43 13.22
CA LEU A 197 1.36 -7.52 12.24
C LEU A 197 2.21 -8.74 12.63
N LEU A 198 3.41 -8.52 13.18
CA LEU A 198 4.28 -9.60 13.70
C LEU A 198 3.68 -10.36 14.89
N ALA A 199 2.81 -9.70 15.67
CA ALA A 199 2.14 -10.31 16.80
C ALA A 199 0.95 -11.22 16.41
N LEU A 200 0.55 -11.21 15.14
CA LEU A 200 -0.47 -12.14 14.65
C LEU A 200 0.09 -13.55 14.57
N GLU A 201 -0.64 -14.48 15.14
CA GLU A 201 -0.32 -15.90 15.02
C GLU A 201 -1.01 -16.52 13.81
N GLY A 202 -0.42 -17.57 13.26
CA GLY A 202 -1.05 -18.37 12.20
C GLY A 202 -0.96 -17.78 10.79
N ILE A 203 -0.09 -16.80 10.55
CA ILE A 203 0.17 -16.31 9.19
C ILE A 203 0.84 -17.44 8.39
N GLN A 204 0.13 -17.90 7.34
CA GLN A 204 0.62 -18.89 6.38
C GLN A 204 1.19 -18.22 5.13
N VAL A 205 0.66 -17.04 4.76
CA VAL A 205 1.15 -16.27 3.62
C VAL A 205 1.02 -14.77 3.88
N LEU A 206 2.09 -14.04 3.62
CA LEU A 206 2.15 -12.59 3.58
C LEU A 206 1.98 -12.14 2.13
N LEU A 207 1.04 -11.24 1.89
CA LEU A 207 0.62 -10.70 0.61
C LEU A 207 0.79 -9.18 0.65
N SER A 208 1.97 -8.71 0.26
CA SER A 208 2.33 -7.29 0.23
C SER A 208 2.04 -6.68 -1.15
N ALA A 209 1.96 -5.36 -1.24
CA ALA A 209 1.69 -4.71 -2.52
C ALA A 209 2.88 -4.72 -3.49
N TRP A 210 4.12 -4.70 -2.98
CA TRP A 210 5.34 -4.50 -3.77
C TRP A 210 6.33 -5.68 -3.73
N ASP A 211 5.99 -6.77 -3.06
CA ASP A 211 6.85 -7.96 -2.96
C ASP A 211 6.05 -9.21 -3.34
N ASP A 212 6.73 -10.23 -3.80
CA ASP A 212 6.10 -11.51 -4.10
C ASP A 212 5.56 -12.15 -2.80
N PRO A 213 4.51 -12.98 -2.88
CA PRO A 213 3.97 -13.70 -1.73
C PRO A 213 5.05 -14.46 -0.96
N ARG A 214 5.01 -14.38 0.39
CA ARG A 214 5.96 -15.05 1.29
C ARG A 214 5.22 -16.03 2.20
N GLU A 215 5.65 -17.27 2.24
CA GLU A 215 4.95 -18.34 2.95
C GLU A 215 5.61 -18.70 4.28
N GLY A 216 4.81 -19.11 5.26
CA GLY A 216 5.25 -19.67 6.54
C GLY A 216 6.23 -18.77 7.29
N GLU A 217 7.34 -19.35 7.72
CA GLU A 217 8.39 -18.62 8.46
C GLU A 217 9.03 -17.47 7.67
N GLU A 218 9.01 -17.56 6.33
CA GLU A 218 9.54 -16.51 5.48
C GLU A 218 8.71 -15.23 5.58
N ALA A 219 7.39 -15.34 5.79
CA ALA A 219 6.52 -14.18 6.02
C ALA A 219 6.95 -13.39 7.25
N TYR A 220 7.15 -14.07 8.39
CA TYR A 220 7.60 -13.43 9.63
C TYR A 220 9.02 -12.86 9.51
N ARG A 221 9.94 -13.62 8.88
CA ARG A 221 11.30 -13.13 8.63
C ARG A 221 11.30 -11.85 7.80
N LYS A 222 10.48 -11.80 6.75
CA LYS A 222 10.37 -10.62 5.88
C LYS A 222 9.85 -9.40 6.64
N MET A 223 8.83 -9.57 7.47
CA MET A 223 8.31 -8.48 8.32
C MET A 223 9.37 -7.97 9.30
N GLU A 224 10.14 -8.87 9.94
CA GLU A 224 11.23 -8.49 10.83
C GLU A 224 12.38 -7.76 10.11
N GLU A 225 12.77 -8.23 8.93
CA GLU A 225 13.77 -7.56 8.09
C GLU A 225 13.31 -6.16 7.69
N SER A 226 12.05 -6.01 7.26
CA SER A 226 11.45 -4.74 6.88
C SER A 226 11.37 -3.76 8.06
N LYS A 227 11.01 -4.25 9.26
CA LYS A 227 11.01 -3.43 10.48
C LYS A 227 12.40 -2.86 10.78
N ARG A 228 13.42 -3.73 10.80
CA ARG A 228 14.82 -3.31 11.05
C ARG A 228 15.31 -2.33 9.98
N TYR A 229 14.94 -2.57 8.73
CA TYR A 229 15.30 -1.67 7.63
C TYR A 229 14.69 -0.28 7.81
N LEU A 230 13.39 -0.21 8.15
CA LEU A 230 12.71 1.05 8.42
C LEU A 230 13.33 1.79 9.62
N GLN A 231 13.63 1.07 10.71
CA GLN A 231 14.33 1.61 11.89
C GLN A 231 15.69 2.19 11.50
N SER A 232 16.49 1.45 10.73
CA SER A 232 17.81 1.89 10.26
C SER A 232 17.74 3.18 9.43
N ILE A 233 16.74 3.29 8.53
CA ILE A 233 16.55 4.52 7.75
C ILE A 233 16.17 5.67 8.68
N HIS A 234 15.21 5.47 9.57
CA HIS A 234 14.76 6.50 10.52
C HIS A 234 15.90 7.02 11.40
N GLU A 235 16.69 6.12 11.99
CA GLU A 235 17.88 6.46 12.79
C GLU A 235 18.92 7.23 11.98
N THR A 236 19.14 6.82 10.73
CA THR A 236 20.07 7.53 9.82
C THR A 236 19.58 8.94 9.52
N VAL A 237 18.27 9.12 9.30
CA VAL A 237 17.66 10.44 9.10
C VAL A 237 17.87 11.32 10.32
N LEU A 238 17.64 10.83 11.53
CA LEU A 238 17.83 11.58 12.77
C LEU A 238 19.30 11.96 12.98
N LYS A 239 20.24 11.05 12.70
CA LYS A 239 21.67 11.28 12.78
C LYS A 239 22.15 12.36 11.80
N VAL A 240 21.75 12.26 10.53
CA VAL A 240 22.17 13.18 9.46
C VAL A 240 21.46 14.53 9.56
N GLY A 241 20.20 14.53 9.96
CA GLY A 241 19.36 15.73 10.06
C GLY A 241 19.46 16.50 11.37
N ALA A 242 20.54 16.31 12.13
CA ALA A 242 20.77 17.04 13.40
C ALA A 242 20.94 18.56 13.21
N ASP A 243 21.29 19.01 12.00
CA ASP A 243 21.38 20.42 11.62
C ASP A 243 19.99 20.91 11.19
N PRO A 244 19.34 21.85 11.94
CA PRO A 244 18.00 22.31 11.64
C PRO A 244 17.90 23.16 10.36
N ASP A 245 19.01 23.72 9.89
CA ASP A 245 19.09 24.55 8.67
C ASP A 245 19.40 23.73 7.41
N LEU A 246 19.52 22.40 7.54
CA LEU A 246 19.85 21.53 6.41
C LEU A 246 18.69 21.48 5.41
N ASP A 247 18.98 21.82 4.15
CA ASP A 247 18.04 21.67 3.04
C ASP A 247 17.56 20.22 2.90
N LEU A 248 16.26 20.02 2.67
CA LEU A 248 15.63 18.69 2.63
C LEU A 248 16.18 17.80 1.50
N MET A 249 16.55 18.39 0.35
CA MET A 249 17.15 17.60 -0.74
C MET A 249 18.57 17.21 -0.39
N VAL A 250 19.33 18.09 0.26
CA VAL A 250 20.68 17.78 0.77
C VAL A 250 20.60 16.69 1.85
N LEU A 251 19.63 16.78 2.75
CA LEU A 251 19.33 15.70 3.72
C LEU A 251 19.08 14.37 2.99
N SER A 252 18.19 14.37 2.00
CA SER A 252 17.85 13.16 1.25
C SER A 252 19.07 12.53 0.59
N GLN A 253 19.92 13.34 -0.06
CA GLN A 253 21.15 12.88 -0.70
C GLN A 253 22.13 12.27 0.31
N ARG A 254 22.31 12.92 1.48
CA ARG A 254 23.20 12.42 2.54
C ARG A 254 22.70 11.11 3.13
N VAL A 255 21.41 10.99 3.44
CA VAL A 255 20.80 9.78 3.99
C VAL A 255 20.92 8.62 3.00
N VAL A 256 20.55 8.83 1.74
CA VAL A 256 20.65 7.80 0.68
C VAL A 256 22.08 7.30 0.54
N ARG A 257 23.07 8.22 0.58
CA ARG A 257 24.51 7.86 0.53
C ARG A 257 24.96 7.09 1.75
N GLU A 258 24.57 7.52 2.96
CA GLU A 258 24.93 6.84 4.22
C GLU A 258 24.38 5.42 4.27
N LEU A 259 23.18 5.20 3.69
CA LEU A 259 22.55 3.88 3.57
C LEU A 259 23.13 3.02 2.43
N GLY A 260 24.04 3.56 1.60
CA GLY A 260 24.58 2.86 0.44
C GLY A 260 23.56 2.60 -0.67
N LEU A 261 22.50 3.39 -0.73
CA LEU A 261 21.43 3.27 -1.72
C LEU A 261 21.74 4.08 -3.00
N PRO A 262 21.15 3.75 -4.15
CA PRO A 262 21.31 4.50 -5.40
C PRO A 262 20.93 5.98 -5.25
N GLU A 263 21.74 6.90 -5.77
CA GLU A 263 21.51 8.35 -5.68
C GLU A 263 20.16 8.80 -6.26
N ALA A 264 19.62 8.08 -7.25
CA ALA A 264 18.32 8.35 -7.82
C ALA A 264 17.15 8.20 -6.81
N MET A 265 17.38 7.54 -5.68
CA MET A 265 16.40 7.46 -4.59
C MET A 265 16.30 8.77 -3.78
N ALA A 266 17.27 9.68 -3.90
CA ALA A 266 17.21 11.03 -3.33
C ALA A 266 16.36 11.93 -4.25
N ASN A 267 15.07 12.07 -3.93
CA ASN A 267 14.10 12.83 -4.70
C ASN A 267 13.13 13.59 -3.78
N PRO A 268 12.27 14.49 -4.30
CA PRO A 268 11.37 15.27 -3.46
C PRO A 268 10.40 14.45 -2.60
N LEU A 269 10.03 13.25 -3.03
CA LEU A 269 9.12 12.37 -2.26
C LEU A 269 9.86 11.79 -1.04
N THR A 270 11.07 11.27 -1.23
CA THR A 270 11.91 10.78 -0.13
C THR A 270 12.33 11.91 0.81
N ALA A 271 12.58 13.11 0.30
CA ALA A 271 12.86 14.29 1.14
C ALA A 271 11.70 14.63 2.08
N ARG A 272 10.45 14.54 1.62
CA ARG A 272 9.24 14.70 2.47
C ARG A 272 9.13 13.59 3.50
N THR A 273 9.40 12.36 3.12
CA THR A 273 9.43 11.20 4.03
C THR A 273 10.43 11.43 5.16
N PHE A 274 11.64 11.91 4.85
CA PHE A 274 12.64 12.20 5.87
C PHE A 274 12.28 13.40 6.74
N GLN A 275 11.59 14.40 6.19
CA GLN A 275 11.06 15.50 6.99
C GLN A 275 10.09 15.01 8.06
N SER A 276 9.25 14.02 7.77
CA SER A 276 8.34 13.44 8.78
C SER A 276 9.11 12.73 9.89
N SER A 277 10.21 12.04 9.56
CA SER A 277 11.11 11.44 10.56
C SER A 277 11.70 12.47 11.52
N LEU A 278 12.12 13.62 11.02
CA LEU A 278 12.66 14.70 11.88
C LEU A 278 11.61 15.25 12.82
N ARG A 279 10.37 15.39 12.35
CA ARG A 279 9.24 15.88 13.17
C ARG A 279 8.87 14.91 14.29
N SER A 280 8.86 13.60 14.00
CA SER A 280 8.56 12.57 15.02
C SER A 280 9.66 12.42 16.07
N GLY A 281 10.94 12.62 15.71
CA GLY A 281 12.07 12.63 16.65
C GLY A 281 12.05 13.79 17.66
N ILE A 282 11.38 14.89 17.33
CA ILE A 282 11.25 16.06 18.23
C ILE A 282 10.18 15.81 19.30
N THR A 283 9.18 14.97 19.04
CA THR A 283 8.08 14.68 19.99
C THR A 283 8.42 13.58 21.00
N ALA A 284 9.56 12.90 20.87
CA ALA A 284 9.97 11.78 21.72
C ALA A 284 10.93 12.18 22.87
N LYS A 285 11.07 13.49 23.19
CA LYS A 285 11.88 13.99 24.33
C LYS A 285 11.03 14.44 25.48
#